data_bfe8cedabb21fd79d5601162fac159b6
#
_entry.id   bfe8cedabb21fd79d5601162fac159b6
#
_cell.length_a   1.000
_cell.length_b   1.000
_cell.length_c   1.000
_cell.angle_alpha   90.00
_cell.angle_beta   90.00
_cell.angle_gamma   90.00
#
_symmetry.space_group_name_H-M   'P 1'
#
loop_
_entity.id
_entity.type
_entity.pdbx_description
1 polymer ?
#
loop_
_entity_poly.entity_id
_entity_poly.type
_entity_poly.pdbx_seq_one_letter_code
_entity_poly.pdbx_strand_id
1 'polypeptide(L)'
;MRTRIAPTGEREVWVPMRRKWLVLTPEEEVRRRVVAHLVAHLGVPPTHIVEEYPVELNGQHQRADIVVVGPDLKPWLVVECKAPEVPLTRAVLDQVGRYNSVIGAPQVVVTNGLEVEAYSLTPQGYVAATFPL
;
A
#
# COMPACT_ATOMS: atom_id res chain seq x y z
N MET A 1 16.22 -1.46 -6.71
CA MET A 1 15.08 -1.28 -7.64
C MET A 1 15.59 -1.47 -9.07
N ARG A 2 15.02 -2.42 -9.78
CA ARG A 2 15.40 -2.68 -11.18
C ARG A 2 14.57 -1.79 -12.10
N THR A 3 15.22 -0.95 -12.88
CA THR A 3 14.55 0.03 -13.76
C THR A 3 15.05 -0.10 -15.20
N ARG A 4 14.27 0.44 -16.12
CA ARG A 4 14.65 0.56 -17.54
C ARG A 4 13.96 1.77 -18.14
N ILE A 5 14.40 2.15 -19.35
CA ILE A 5 13.69 3.12 -20.18
C ILE A 5 12.92 2.33 -21.23
N ALA A 6 11.59 2.52 -21.29
CA ALA A 6 10.75 1.89 -22.29
C ALA A 6 10.96 2.50 -23.68
N PRO A 7 10.56 1.81 -24.77
CA PRO A 7 10.61 2.39 -26.11
C PRO A 7 9.86 3.72 -26.26
N THR A 8 8.85 3.97 -25.42
CA THR A 8 8.12 5.23 -25.35
C THR A 8 8.90 6.38 -24.70
N GLY A 9 10.07 6.08 -24.10
CA GLY A 9 10.87 7.03 -23.33
C GLY A 9 10.50 7.10 -21.84
N GLU A 10 9.47 6.40 -21.43
CA GLU A 10 9.06 6.37 -20.01
C GLU A 10 9.97 5.49 -19.17
N ARG A 11 10.22 5.92 -17.94
CA ARG A 11 10.95 5.12 -16.98
C ARG A 11 10.02 4.07 -16.38
N GLU A 12 10.49 2.82 -16.36
CA GLU A 12 9.73 1.70 -15.82
C GLU A 12 10.51 0.98 -14.73
N VAL A 13 9.76 0.36 -13.81
CA VAL A 13 10.31 -0.46 -12.74
C VAL A 13 9.81 -1.90 -12.88
N TRP A 14 10.70 -2.86 -12.65
CA TRP A 14 10.32 -4.27 -12.59
C TRP A 14 9.70 -4.58 -11.24
N VAL A 15 8.51 -5.21 -11.28
CA VAL A 15 7.77 -5.63 -10.08
C VAL A 15 7.80 -7.17 -10.03
N PRO A 16 8.72 -7.76 -9.21
CA PRO A 16 8.99 -9.21 -9.26
C PRO A 16 7.78 -10.08 -8.99
N MET A 17 6.99 -9.75 -7.97
CA MET A 17 5.83 -10.58 -7.59
C MET A 17 4.70 -10.50 -8.60
N ARG A 18 4.60 -9.40 -9.34
CA ARG A 18 3.62 -9.25 -10.42
C ARG A 18 4.18 -9.64 -11.78
N ARG A 19 5.50 -9.87 -11.85
CA ARG A 19 6.23 -10.29 -13.05
C ARG A 19 5.95 -9.40 -14.25
N LYS A 20 5.98 -8.10 -14.03
CA LYS A 20 5.76 -7.11 -15.10
C LYS A 20 6.49 -5.80 -14.82
N TRP A 21 6.66 -5.04 -15.89
CA TRP A 21 7.17 -3.68 -15.84
C TRP A 21 6.01 -2.72 -15.65
N LEU A 22 6.18 -1.76 -14.74
CA LEU A 22 5.22 -0.68 -14.52
C LEU A 22 5.90 0.66 -14.73
N VAL A 23 5.16 1.65 -15.21
CA VAL A 23 5.66 3.02 -15.30
C VAL A 23 6.04 3.50 -13.91
N LEU A 24 7.26 4.01 -13.76
CA LEU A 24 7.77 4.50 -12.48
C LEU A 24 7.31 5.93 -12.26
N THR A 25 6.04 6.08 -11.89
CA THR A 25 5.49 7.35 -11.43
C THR A 25 6.00 7.67 -10.02
N PRO A 26 5.89 8.94 -9.55
CA PRO A 26 6.22 9.26 -8.16
C PRO A 26 5.47 8.41 -7.13
N GLU A 27 4.19 8.12 -7.39
CA GLU A 27 3.39 7.24 -6.52
C GLU A 27 3.92 5.80 -6.55
N GLU A 28 4.25 5.27 -7.74
CA GLU A 28 4.81 3.92 -7.87
C GLU A 28 6.16 3.81 -7.17
N GLU A 29 6.97 4.87 -7.19
CA GLU A 29 8.23 4.88 -6.46
C GLU A 29 8.00 4.76 -4.95
N VAL A 30 7.01 5.45 -4.40
CA VAL A 30 6.64 5.32 -2.99
C VAL A 30 6.23 3.88 -2.69
N ARG A 31 5.39 3.29 -3.53
CA ARG A 31 4.95 1.90 -3.34
C ARG A 31 6.13 0.92 -3.37
N ARG A 32 7.06 1.08 -4.30
CA ARG A 32 8.25 0.22 -4.38
C ARG A 32 9.10 0.32 -3.13
N ARG A 33 9.27 1.52 -2.59
CA ARG A 33 10.02 1.74 -1.35
C ARG A 33 9.34 1.12 -0.14
N VAL A 34 8.01 1.23 -0.06
CA VAL A 34 7.24 0.60 1.02
C VAL A 34 7.39 -0.92 0.97
N VAL A 35 7.21 -1.54 -0.20
CA VAL A 35 7.37 -2.99 -0.36
C VAL A 35 8.79 -3.43 0.03
N ALA A 36 9.81 -2.73 -0.44
CA ALA A 36 11.20 -3.03 -0.08
C ALA A 36 11.44 -2.95 1.44
N HIS A 37 10.88 -1.95 2.09
CA HIS A 37 10.99 -1.77 3.54
C HIS A 37 10.30 -2.91 4.30
N LEU A 38 9.08 -3.27 3.90
CA LEU A 38 8.34 -4.38 4.51
C LEU A 38 9.15 -5.68 4.47
N VAL A 39 9.79 -5.96 3.34
CA VAL A 39 10.58 -7.18 3.17
C VAL A 39 11.89 -7.09 3.92
N ALA A 40 12.67 -6.03 3.71
CA ALA A 40 14.05 -5.94 4.20
C ALA A 40 14.13 -5.61 5.69
N HIS A 41 13.22 -4.78 6.21
CA HIS A 41 13.30 -4.29 7.59
C HIS A 41 12.27 -4.92 8.52
N LEU A 42 11.10 -5.29 8.01
CA LEU A 42 10.06 -5.89 8.83
C LEU A 42 9.93 -7.40 8.64
N GLY A 43 10.73 -7.98 7.75
CA GLY A 43 10.77 -9.42 7.53
C GLY A 43 9.50 -10.01 6.95
N VAL A 44 8.69 -9.20 6.26
CA VAL A 44 7.47 -9.70 5.62
C VAL A 44 7.85 -10.57 4.43
N PRO A 45 7.37 -11.83 4.36
CA PRO A 45 7.62 -12.64 3.18
C PRO A 45 7.02 -11.98 1.92
N PRO A 46 7.76 -11.90 0.81
CA PRO A 46 7.23 -11.28 -0.41
C PRO A 46 5.90 -11.89 -0.88
N THR A 47 5.71 -13.19 -0.65
CA THR A 47 4.46 -13.90 -1.00
C THR A 47 3.26 -13.49 -0.15
N HIS A 48 3.48 -12.79 0.96
CA HIS A 48 2.42 -12.29 1.83
C HIS A 48 2.00 -10.85 1.47
N ILE A 49 2.64 -10.24 0.50
CA ILE A 49 2.35 -8.87 0.06
C ILE A 49 1.52 -8.94 -1.23
N VAL A 50 0.30 -8.42 -1.17
CA VAL A 50 -0.60 -8.36 -2.32
C VAL A 50 -0.74 -6.91 -2.74
N GLU A 51 -0.24 -6.60 -3.93
CA GLU A 51 -0.38 -5.27 -4.52
C GLU A 51 -1.63 -5.21 -5.37
N GLU A 52 -2.25 -4.03 -5.44
CA GLU A 52 -3.49 -3.84 -6.17
C GLU A 52 -4.56 -4.84 -5.69
N TYR A 53 -4.71 -4.93 -4.39
CA TYR A 53 -5.64 -5.87 -3.75
C TYR A 53 -7.08 -5.51 -4.11
N PRO A 54 -7.85 -6.44 -4.72
CA PRO A 54 -9.21 -6.14 -5.16
C PRO A 54 -10.14 -5.86 -3.97
N VAL A 55 -10.89 -4.78 -4.07
CA VAL A 55 -11.91 -4.42 -3.09
C VAL A 55 -13.20 -4.13 -3.85
N GLU A 56 -14.28 -4.81 -3.50
CA GLU A 56 -15.58 -4.49 -4.05
C GLU A 56 -16.34 -3.64 -3.03
N LEU A 57 -16.64 -2.39 -3.41
CA LEU A 57 -17.23 -1.41 -2.54
C LEU A 57 -18.43 -0.78 -3.25
N ASN A 58 -19.63 -0.95 -2.66
CA ASN A 58 -20.88 -0.43 -3.23
C ASN A 58 -21.09 -0.84 -4.69
N GLY A 59 -20.74 -2.09 -5.03
CA GLY A 59 -20.87 -2.63 -6.39
C GLY A 59 -19.78 -2.14 -7.35
N GLN A 60 -18.82 -1.36 -6.90
CA GLN A 60 -17.70 -0.89 -7.71
C GLN A 60 -16.44 -1.66 -7.39
N HIS A 61 -15.69 -2.00 -8.45
CA HIS A 61 -14.38 -2.63 -8.31
C HIS A 61 -13.34 -1.56 -8.03
N GLN A 62 -12.71 -1.66 -6.87
CA GLN A 62 -11.63 -0.78 -6.42
C GLN A 62 -10.40 -1.63 -6.11
N ARG A 63 -9.27 -0.98 -5.80
CA ARG A 63 -8.04 -1.68 -5.42
C ARG A 63 -7.33 -0.91 -4.32
N ALA A 64 -6.93 -1.64 -3.29
CA ALA A 64 -6.01 -1.10 -2.28
C ALA A 64 -4.57 -1.32 -2.76
N ASP A 65 -3.70 -0.34 -2.54
CA ASP A 65 -2.33 -0.39 -3.07
C ASP A 65 -1.56 -1.61 -2.57
N ILE A 66 -1.56 -1.84 -1.27
CA ILE A 66 -0.83 -2.94 -0.63
C ILE A 66 -1.69 -3.51 0.49
N VAL A 67 -1.84 -4.82 0.49
CA VAL A 67 -2.39 -5.56 1.63
C VAL A 67 -1.39 -6.65 2.01
N VAL A 68 -1.06 -6.73 3.29
CA VAL A 68 -0.20 -7.77 3.81
C VAL A 68 -1.06 -8.79 4.54
N VAL A 69 -0.91 -10.06 4.18
CA VAL A 69 -1.62 -11.16 4.82
C VAL A 69 -0.68 -11.93 5.75
N GLY A 70 -1.26 -12.51 6.81
CA GLY A 70 -0.53 -13.38 7.72
C GLY A 70 -0.46 -14.81 7.20
N PRO A 71 0.13 -15.74 8.01
CA PRO A 71 0.20 -17.16 7.66
C PRO A 71 -1.17 -17.81 7.47
N ASP A 72 -2.20 -17.25 8.11
CA ASP A 72 -3.60 -17.67 7.99
C ASP A 72 -4.29 -17.10 6.75
N LEU A 73 -3.56 -16.33 5.92
CA LEU A 73 -4.04 -15.61 4.75
C LEU A 73 -5.02 -14.48 5.07
N LYS A 74 -5.15 -14.10 6.34
CA LYS A 74 -5.97 -12.96 6.74
C LYS A 74 -5.19 -11.66 6.65
N PRO A 75 -5.80 -10.59 6.10
CA PRO A 75 -5.16 -9.28 6.09
C PRO A 75 -4.86 -8.78 7.50
N TRP A 76 -3.65 -8.26 7.71
CA TRP A 76 -3.30 -7.61 8.96
C TRP A 76 -2.80 -6.18 8.79
N LEU A 77 -2.46 -5.78 7.56
CA LEU A 77 -1.98 -4.44 7.24
C LEU A 77 -2.51 -4.01 5.87
N VAL A 78 -3.03 -2.81 5.81
CA VAL A 78 -3.31 -2.10 4.55
C VAL A 78 -2.41 -0.88 4.47
N VAL A 79 -1.72 -0.70 3.36
CA VAL A 79 -0.94 0.51 3.09
C VAL A 79 -1.47 1.18 1.83
N GLU A 80 -1.81 2.46 1.94
CA GLU A 80 -2.16 3.29 0.80
C GLU A 80 -1.01 4.25 0.53
N CYS A 81 -0.58 4.32 -0.72
CA CYS A 81 0.55 5.11 -1.16
C CYS A 81 0.08 6.28 -2.01
N LYS A 82 0.65 7.45 -1.77
CA LYS A 82 0.42 8.65 -2.56
C LYS A 82 1.75 9.21 -3.04
N ALA A 83 1.72 10.01 -4.09
CA ALA A 83 2.92 10.71 -4.54
C ALA A 83 3.39 11.71 -3.47
N PRO A 84 4.69 12.07 -3.43
CA PRO A 84 5.24 12.95 -2.39
C PRO A 84 4.56 14.31 -2.28
N GLU A 85 4.08 14.86 -3.39
CA GLU A 85 3.40 16.16 -3.42
C GLU A 85 1.95 16.10 -2.92
N VAL A 86 1.38 14.91 -2.72
CA VAL A 86 -0.01 14.76 -2.26
C VAL A 86 -0.05 14.84 -0.74
N PRO A 87 -0.77 15.81 -0.17
CA PRO A 87 -0.91 15.88 1.28
C PRO A 87 -1.81 14.76 1.80
N LEU A 88 -1.50 14.26 2.99
CA LEU A 88 -2.30 13.22 3.65
C LEU A 88 -3.49 13.89 4.36
N THR A 89 -4.54 14.18 3.60
CA THR A 89 -5.73 14.86 4.09
C THR A 89 -6.73 13.87 4.69
N ARG A 90 -7.77 14.41 5.34
CA ARG A 90 -8.88 13.62 5.85
C ARG A 90 -9.55 12.82 4.72
N ALA A 91 -9.66 13.37 3.52
CA ALA A 91 -10.25 12.66 2.38
C ALA A 91 -9.47 11.41 2.02
N VAL A 92 -8.13 11.47 2.07
CA VAL A 92 -7.27 10.31 1.82
C VAL A 92 -7.47 9.26 2.91
N LEU A 93 -7.51 9.67 4.17
CA LEU A 93 -7.75 8.76 5.29
C LEU A 93 -9.11 8.10 5.21
N ASP A 94 -10.15 8.86 4.85
CA ASP A 94 -11.50 8.34 4.69
C ASP A 94 -11.58 7.29 3.56
N GLN A 95 -10.85 7.52 2.47
CA GLN A 95 -10.79 6.55 1.36
C GLN A 95 -10.21 5.21 1.83
N VAL A 96 -9.11 5.25 2.58
CA VAL A 96 -8.49 4.04 3.12
C VAL A 96 -9.42 3.35 4.11
N GLY A 97 -10.11 4.13 4.94
CA GLY A 97 -11.12 3.59 5.85
C GLY A 97 -12.23 2.86 5.13
N ARG A 98 -12.68 3.38 3.98
CA ARG A 98 -13.67 2.68 3.15
C ARG A 98 -13.14 1.36 2.62
N TYR A 99 -11.91 1.32 2.10
CA TYR A 99 -11.31 0.05 1.66
C TYR A 99 -11.23 -0.93 2.81
N ASN A 100 -10.78 -0.46 3.98
CA ASN A 100 -10.60 -1.33 5.13
C ASN A 100 -11.92 -1.81 5.76
N SER A 101 -13.03 -1.13 5.50
CA SER A 101 -14.33 -1.63 5.92
C SER A 101 -14.68 -2.97 5.27
N VAL A 102 -14.09 -3.25 4.11
CA VAL A 102 -14.22 -4.53 3.39
C VAL A 102 -13.07 -5.48 3.75
N ILE A 103 -11.84 -4.96 3.82
CA ILE A 103 -10.62 -5.76 4.05
C ILE A 103 -10.53 -6.24 5.50
N GLY A 104 -10.80 -5.36 6.45
CA GLY A 104 -10.81 -5.70 7.88
C GLY A 104 -9.45 -5.88 8.52
N ALA A 105 -8.40 -5.23 8.00
CA ALA A 105 -7.08 -5.31 8.60
C ALA A 105 -7.03 -4.51 9.92
N PRO A 106 -6.36 -5.03 10.97
CA PRO A 106 -6.23 -4.30 12.24
C PRO A 106 -5.28 -3.11 12.16
N GLN A 107 -4.39 -3.05 11.16
CA GLN A 107 -3.46 -1.95 10.98
C GLN A 107 -3.66 -1.28 9.63
N VAL A 108 -3.69 0.04 9.63
CA VAL A 108 -3.86 0.85 8.42
C VAL A 108 -2.76 1.92 8.38
N VAL A 109 -2.10 2.04 7.25
CA VAL A 109 -1.03 3.03 7.06
C VAL A 109 -1.29 3.78 5.75
N VAL A 110 -1.10 5.09 5.79
CA VAL A 110 -1.10 5.95 4.60
C VAL A 110 0.23 6.67 4.55
N THR A 111 0.88 6.69 3.41
CA THR A 111 2.15 7.38 3.24
C THR A 111 2.28 8.01 1.86
N ASN A 112 2.97 9.14 1.80
CA ASN A 112 3.39 9.77 0.55
C ASN A 112 4.92 9.73 0.37
N GLY A 113 5.60 8.95 1.22
CA GLY A 113 7.06 8.85 1.22
C GLY A 113 7.76 9.90 2.08
N LEU A 114 7.08 11.00 2.42
CA LEU A 114 7.59 12.06 3.29
C LEU A 114 6.94 12.02 4.66
N GLU A 115 5.66 11.66 4.69
CA GLU A 115 4.86 11.56 5.90
C GLU A 115 4.23 10.17 5.99
N VAL A 116 3.98 9.73 7.21
CA VAL A 116 3.32 8.45 7.49
C VAL A 116 2.22 8.71 8.53
N GLU A 117 1.01 8.28 8.21
CA GLU A 117 -0.11 8.26 9.14
C GLU A 117 -0.51 6.80 9.37
N ALA A 118 -0.56 6.38 10.62
CA ALA A 118 -0.88 5.01 10.98
C ALA A 118 -2.00 4.94 12.01
N TYR A 119 -2.84 3.92 11.88
CA TYR A 119 -3.98 3.71 12.76
C TYR A 119 -4.16 2.24 13.07
N SER A 120 -4.60 1.95 14.29
CA SER A 120 -5.05 0.62 14.70
C SER A 120 -6.57 0.60 14.78
N LEU A 121 -7.19 -0.43 14.23
CA LEU A 121 -8.63 -0.62 14.33
C LEU A 121 -8.96 -1.31 15.65
N THR A 122 -9.81 -0.66 16.45
CA THR A 122 -10.29 -1.19 17.73
C THR A 122 -11.80 -1.36 17.68
N PRO A 123 -12.41 -2.04 18.69
CA PRO A 123 -13.87 -2.12 18.77
C PRO A 123 -14.55 -0.75 18.85
N GLN A 124 -13.83 0.29 19.27
CA GLN A 124 -14.35 1.66 19.38
C GLN A 124 -13.97 2.51 18.15
N GLY A 125 -13.36 1.92 17.12
CA GLY A 125 -12.94 2.61 15.91
C GLY A 125 -11.42 2.71 15.80
N TYR A 126 -10.96 3.60 14.92
CA TYR A 126 -9.53 3.79 14.68
C TYR A 126 -8.91 4.66 15.75
N VAL A 127 -7.73 4.26 16.22
CA VAL A 127 -6.88 5.06 17.11
C VAL A 127 -5.53 5.29 16.43
N ALA A 128 -4.95 6.48 16.66
CA ALA A 128 -3.64 6.79 16.11
C ALA A 128 -2.60 5.80 16.64
N ALA A 129 -1.70 5.40 15.75
CA ALA A 129 -0.64 4.44 16.04
C ALA A 129 0.66 4.90 15.37
N THR A 130 1.76 4.22 15.67
CA THR A 130 3.01 4.38 14.95
C THR A 130 3.30 3.11 14.18
N PHE A 131 3.88 3.28 13.00
CA PHE A 131 4.30 2.16 12.15
C PHE A 131 5.68 2.47 11.61
N PRO A 132 6.64 1.53 11.70
CA PRO A 132 8.04 1.79 11.35
C PRO A 132 8.28 1.72 9.84
N LEU A 133 7.75 2.66 9.12
CA LEU A 133 8.05 2.83 7.70
C LEU A 133 9.17 3.81 7.48
#